data_121dcddaefec6d4a54cafab831d5084b
#
_entry.id   121dcddaefec6d4a54cafab831d5084b
#
_cell.length_a   1.000
_cell.length_b   1.000
_cell.length_c   1.000
_cell.angle_alpha   90.00
_cell.angle_beta   90.00
_cell.angle_gamma   90.00
#
_symmetry.space_group_name_H-M   'P 1'
#
loop_
_entity.id
_entity.type
_entity.pdbx_description
1 polymer ?
#
loop_
_entity_poly.entity_id
_entity_poly.type
_entity_poly.pdbx_seq_one_letter_code
_entity_poly.pdbx_strand_id
1 'polypeptide(L)'
;MSIITKSPKKVARAAYKIAKSTLPKYAHRYSPKKFTQPQLFVCLVLKIFYKTDYRGIVAILEDSSDIRKVFNLKTVPHFTTLQKASKKLLRWSVADKLLKAIVDLVIKNGVIDLAAIDSTGLETGYVSRYFARRRAKGGKTDHIVACRRWPKLAVVCVCKTHLILSAITTRGPTPDVNQFRRTLKPALQKAKIKKILADAGYDSHGNHEYAREDQKIESIIPAKHGRPSKYGLPLKSKYRQLMQTDFDKETYGQRWQVETVFSMIKRNFGSAVRARRYWSQCREMMLMVLTHNLAVILFVKELFYRALPETLIILIYYQFKDVN
;
A
#
# COMPACT_ATOMS: atom_id res chain seq x y z
N MET A 1 19.33 3.68 6.93
CA MET A 1 19.16 4.45 5.67
C MET A 1 17.73 4.39 5.18
N SER A 2 17.19 5.43 4.51
CA SER A 2 15.84 5.42 3.96
C SER A 2 15.78 4.58 2.68
N ILE A 3 14.97 3.53 2.68
CA ILE A 3 14.79 2.58 1.55
C ILE A 3 13.89 3.17 0.44
N ILE A 4 13.72 4.50 0.36
CA ILE A 4 12.88 5.16 -0.63
C ILE A 4 13.60 6.35 -1.26
N THR A 5 13.43 6.52 -2.58
CA THR A 5 13.96 7.70 -3.27
C THR A 5 13.30 8.99 -2.76
N LYS A 6 14.10 10.04 -2.65
CA LYS A 6 13.65 11.39 -2.31
C LYS A 6 13.51 12.30 -3.54
N SER A 7 13.76 11.77 -4.75
CA SER A 7 13.71 12.54 -5.99
C SER A 7 12.30 12.62 -6.57
N PRO A 8 11.63 13.79 -6.57
CA PRO A 8 10.32 13.95 -7.18
C PRO A 8 10.34 13.73 -8.70
N LYS A 9 11.42 14.10 -9.39
CA LYS A 9 11.58 13.88 -10.83
C LYS A 9 11.61 12.38 -11.17
N LYS A 10 12.33 11.56 -10.38
CA LYS A 10 12.37 10.11 -10.58
C LYS A 10 11.00 9.48 -10.33
N VAL A 11 10.32 9.88 -9.24
CA VAL A 11 8.96 9.40 -8.93
C VAL A 11 7.97 9.79 -10.01
N ALA A 12 8.01 11.04 -10.50
CA ALA A 12 7.15 11.52 -11.59
C ALA A 12 7.35 10.72 -12.88
N ARG A 13 8.63 10.44 -13.26
CA ARG A 13 8.98 9.64 -14.45
C ARG A 13 8.44 8.22 -14.35
N ALA A 14 8.66 7.55 -13.21
CA ALA A 14 8.17 6.20 -12.98
C ALA A 14 6.64 6.13 -12.98
N ALA A 15 5.98 7.07 -12.29
CA ALA A 15 4.53 7.18 -12.27
C ALA A 15 3.95 7.42 -13.67
N TYR A 16 4.60 8.27 -14.49
CA TYR A 16 4.16 8.55 -15.85
C TYR A 16 4.30 7.35 -16.76
N LYS A 17 5.45 6.63 -16.70
CA LYS A 17 5.68 5.41 -17.49
C LYS A 17 4.63 4.35 -17.18
N ILE A 18 4.37 4.06 -15.90
CA ILE A 18 3.35 3.10 -15.47
C ILE A 18 1.95 3.54 -15.89
N ALA A 19 1.60 4.80 -15.65
CA ALA A 19 0.27 5.28 -15.99
C ALA A 19 0.04 5.27 -17.52
N LYS A 20 1.06 5.56 -18.31
CA LYS A 20 0.97 5.53 -19.79
C LYS A 20 0.73 4.13 -20.35
N SER A 21 1.30 3.09 -19.73
CA SER A 21 1.08 1.69 -20.13
C SER A 21 -0.23 1.10 -19.59
N THR A 22 -0.76 1.64 -18.46
CA THR A 22 -1.88 1.01 -17.75
C THR A 22 -3.21 1.74 -17.95
N LEU A 23 -3.17 3.06 -18.11
CA LEU A 23 -4.36 3.90 -18.20
C LEU A 23 -4.63 4.31 -19.66
N PRO A 24 -5.89 4.43 -20.06
CA PRO A 24 -6.24 5.04 -21.34
C PRO A 24 -5.83 6.52 -21.33
N LYS A 25 -5.46 7.05 -22.50
CA LYS A 25 -5.03 8.45 -22.66
C LYS A 25 -6.08 9.44 -22.10
N TYR A 26 -7.35 9.20 -22.37
CA TYR A 26 -8.49 10.00 -21.90
C TYR A 26 -9.57 9.13 -21.27
N ALA A 27 -10.38 9.68 -20.40
CA ALA A 27 -11.43 8.93 -19.69
C ALA A 27 -12.59 8.50 -20.59
N HIS A 28 -12.88 9.28 -21.63
CA HIS A 28 -13.96 9.03 -22.60
C HIS A 28 -13.64 9.76 -23.91
N ARG A 29 -14.23 9.29 -25.06
CA ARG A 29 -14.03 9.92 -26.38
C ARG A 29 -14.44 11.41 -26.41
N TYR A 30 -15.43 11.79 -25.63
CA TYR A 30 -15.92 13.17 -25.50
C TYR A 30 -15.27 13.96 -24.34
N SER A 31 -14.23 13.41 -23.67
CA SER A 31 -13.55 14.15 -22.61
C SER A 31 -12.80 15.33 -23.21
N PRO A 32 -12.72 16.49 -22.49
CA PRO A 32 -11.81 17.57 -22.85
C PRO A 32 -10.38 17.02 -22.95
N LYS A 33 -9.76 17.14 -24.14
CA LYS A 33 -8.42 16.58 -24.43
C LYS A 33 -7.27 17.43 -23.87
N LYS A 34 -7.54 18.29 -22.87
CA LYS A 34 -6.54 19.19 -22.27
C LYS A 34 -5.50 18.44 -21.43
N PHE A 35 -5.94 17.45 -20.64
CA PHE A 35 -5.08 16.67 -19.76
C PHE A 35 -5.29 15.17 -19.98
N THR A 36 -4.21 14.41 -20.09
CA THR A 36 -4.27 12.95 -20.18
C THR A 36 -4.43 12.33 -18.78
N GLN A 37 -5.02 11.14 -18.68
CA GLN A 37 -5.12 10.43 -17.40
C GLN A 37 -3.74 10.12 -16.76
N PRO A 38 -2.70 9.71 -17.54
CA PRO A 38 -1.35 9.59 -17.00
C PRO A 38 -0.82 10.87 -16.37
N GLN A 39 -0.99 12.04 -17.00
CA GLN A 39 -0.56 13.32 -16.43
C GLN A 39 -1.27 13.61 -15.09
N LEU A 40 -2.59 13.42 -15.04
CA LEU A 40 -3.37 13.64 -13.82
C LEU A 40 -2.96 12.65 -12.71
N PHE A 41 -2.64 11.41 -13.05
CA PHE A 41 -2.14 10.43 -12.08
C PHE A 41 -0.79 10.86 -11.48
N VAL A 42 0.15 11.36 -12.30
CA VAL A 42 1.44 11.89 -11.80
C VAL A 42 1.23 13.04 -10.82
N CYS A 43 0.34 13.98 -11.15
CA CYS A 43 0.02 15.09 -10.23
C CYS A 43 -0.51 14.56 -8.87
N LEU A 44 -1.35 13.51 -8.88
CA LEU A 44 -1.86 12.89 -7.67
C LEU A 44 -0.76 12.19 -6.86
N VAL A 45 0.14 11.45 -7.52
CA VAL A 45 1.30 10.81 -6.87
C VAL A 45 2.20 11.86 -6.23
N LEU A 46 2.52 12.94 -6.95
CA LEU A 46 3.34 14.03 -6.43
C LEU A 46 2.66 14.74 -5.25
N LYS A 47 1.33 14.89 -5.26
CA LYS A 47 0.58 15.41 -4.11
C LYS A 47 0.87 14.64 -2.82
N ILE A 48 0.89 13.31 -2.89
CA ILE A 48 1.22 12.46 -1.73
C ILE A 48 2.70 12.56 -1.39
N PHE A 49 3.56 12.51 -2.40
CA PHE A 49 5.01 12.58 -2.22
C PHE A 49 5.45 13.87 -1.51
N TYR A 50 4.84 15.01 -1.85
CA TYR A 50 5.09 16.30 -1.20
C TYR A 50 4.25 16.52 0.08
N LYS A 51 3.46 15.54 0.51
CA LYS A 51 2.58 15.64 1.70
C LYS A 51 1.69 16.90 1.67
N THR A 52 1.19 17.27 0.49
CA THR A 52 0.41 18.48 0.29
C THR A 52 -1.05 18.21 -0.06
N ASP A 53 -1.87 19.24 -0.16
CA ASP A 53 -3.24 19.16 -0.63
C ASP A 53 -3.35 19.41 -2.16
N TYR A 54 -4.58 19.53 -2.68
CA TYR A 54 -4.80 19.74 -4.11
C TYR A 54 -4.39 21.15 -4.59
N ARG A 55 -4.45 22.16 -3.72
CA ARG A 55 -4.01 23.51 -4.05
C ARG A 55 -2.50 23.63 -3.98
N GLY A 56 -1.92 23.05 -2.93
CA GLY A 56 -0.47 23.07 -2.76
C GLY A 56 0.28 22.33 -3.86
N ILE A 57 -0.24 21.19 -4.38
CA ILE A 57 0.43 20.55 -5.53
C ILE A 57 0.29 21.37 -6.81
N VAL A 58 -0.80 22.12 -7.00
CA VAL A 58 -0.94 23.05 -8.14
C VAL A 58 0.13 24.11 -8.07
N ALA A 59 0.28 24.80 -6.93
CA ALA A 59 1.31 25.82 -6.73
C ALA A 59 2.72 25.26 -6.97
N ILE A 60 3.07 24.11 -6.35
CA ILE A 60 4.38 23.45 -6.54
C ILE A 60 4.64 23.16 -8.03
N LEU A 61 3.63 22.71 -8.77
CA LEU A 61 3.78 22.43 -10.19
C LEU A 61 3.85 23.69 -11.05
N GLU A 62 3.22 24.80 -10.66
CA GLU A 62 3.36 26.08 -11.32
C GLU A 62 4.80 26.60 -11.22
N ASP A 63 5.42 26.46 -10.06
CA ASP A 63 6.79 26.91 -9.81
C ASP A 63 7.86 25.93 -10.36
N SER A 64 7.50 24.65 -10.61
CA SER A 64 8.47 23.60 -10.97
C SER A 64 8.37 23.20 -12.44
N SER A 65 8.84 24.03 -13.38
CA SER A 65 8.83 23.74 -14.82
C SER A 65 9.56 22.43 -15.18
N ASP A 66 10.67 22.14 -14.50
CA ASP A 66 11.47 20.96 -14.69
C ASP A 66 10.74 19.63 -14.35
N ILE A 67 9.91 19.66 -13.31
CA ILE A 67 9.08 18.50 -12.95
C ILE A 67 7.98 18.32 -13.99
N ARG A 68 7.36 19.40 -14.46
CA ARG A 68 6.33 19.36 -15.51
C ARG A 68 6.84 18.77 -16.81
N LYS A 69 8.07 19.11 -17.22
CA LYS A 69 8.73 18.58 -18.42
C LYS A 69 8.84 17.05 -18.40
N VAL A 70 9.05 16.43 -17.22
CA VAL A 70 9.22 14.97 -17.08
C VAL A 70 8.00 14.19 -17.59
N PHE A 71 6.80 14.72 -17.49
CA PHE A 71 5.55 14.07 -17.92
C PHE A 71 4.75 14.91 -18.92
N ASN A 72 5.44 15.80 -19.65
CA ASN A 72 4.89 16.62 -20.74
C ASN A 72 3.67 17.45 -20.34
N LEU A 73 3.68 18.01 -19.13
CA LEU A 73 2.61 18.87 -18.63
C LEU A 73 2.84 20.34 -19.03
N LYS A 74 2.20 20.79 -20.11
CA LYS A 74 2.34 22.18 -20.61
C LYS A 74 1.66 23.19 -19.68
N THR A 75 0.43 22.90 -19.26
CA THR A 75 -0.38 23.75 -18.35
C THR A 75 -0.73 22.98 -17.10
N VAL A 76 -0.74 23.65 -15.94
CA VAL A 76 -1.10 22.99 -14.67
C VAL A 76 -2.62 22.84 -14.57
N PRO A 77 -3.14 21.67 -14.20
CA PRO A 77 -4.58 21.48 -14.02
C PRO A 77 -5.07 22.17 -12.75
N HIS A 78 -6.22 22.79 -12.82
CA HIS A 78 -6.89 23.36 -11.64
C HIS A 78 -7.13 22.29 -10.57
N PHE A 79 -7.07 22.65 -9.30
CA PHE A 79 -7.20 21.70 -8.18
C PHE A 79 -8.50 20.87 -8.18
N THR A 80 -9.62 21.43 -8.69
CA THR A 80 -10.88 20.70 -8.85
C THR A 80 -10.79 19.62 -9.92
N THR A 81 -9.97 19.81 -10.96
CA THR A 81 -9.69 18.80 -11.99
C THR A 81 -8.97 17.61 -11.37
N LEU A 82 -7.96 17.85 -10.52
CA LEU A 82 -7.27 16.81 -9.78
C LEU A 82 -8.19 16.07 -8.81
N GLN A 83 -9.07 16.80 -8.11
CA GLN A 83 -10.06 16.21 -7.23
C GLN A 83 -11.06 15.29 -8.00
N LYS A 84 -11.54 15.74 -9.16
CA LYS A 84 -12.40 14.92 -10.03
C LYS A 84 -11.64 13.71 -10.59
N ALA A 85 -10.39 13.89 -11.00
CA ALA A 85 -9.52 12.81 -11.48
C ALA A 85 -9.29 11.74 -10.40
N SER A 86 -9.04 12.13 -9.15
CA SER A 86 -8.84 11.18 -8.04
C SER A 86 -10.05 10.26 -7.83
N LYS A 87 -11.28 10.75 -8.04
CA LYS A 87 -12.49 9.93 -7.94
C LYS A 87 -12.56 8.83 -9.00
N LYS A 88 -11.98 9.06 -10.18
CA LYS A 88 -11.99 8.11 -11.31
C LYS A 88 -10.76 7.19 -11.28
N LEU A 89 -9.56 7.75 -11.15
CA LEU A 89 -8.29 7.04 -11.24
C LEU A 89 -7.98 6.17 -10.01
N LEU A 90 -8.58 6.48 -8.86
CA LEU A 90 -8.40 5.74 -7.62
C LEU A 90 -9.64 4.93 -7.22
N ARG A 91 -10.48 4.55 -8.17
CA ARG A 91 -11.43 3.44 -7.98
C ARG A 91 -10.63 2.17 -7.75
N TRP A 92 -11.13 1.27 -6.91
CA TRP A 92 -10.37 0.09 -6.51
C TRP A 92 -9.84 -0.71 -7.71
N SER A 93 -10.67 -0.96 -8.71
CA SER A 93 -10.28 -1.71 -9.91
C SER A 93 -9.16 -1.03 -10.73
N VAL A 94 -9.14 0.30 -10.79
CA VAL A 94 -8.09 1.05 -11.50
C VAL A 94 -6.82 1.13 -10.66
N ALA A 95 -6.96 1.39 -9.36
CA ALA A 95 -5.83 1.44 -8.42
C ALA A 95 -5.14 0.07 -8.31
N ASP A 96 -5.90 -1.03 -8.32
CA ASP A 96 -5.35 -2.39 -8.29
C ASP A 96 -4.61 -2.75 -9.59
N LYS A 97 -5.12 -2.32 -10.77
CA LYS A 97 -4.41 -2.44 -12.04
C LYS A 97 -3.08 -1.67 -12.04
N LEU A 98 -3.07 -0.45 -11.51
CA LEU A 98 -1.84 0.34 -11.36
C LEU A 98 -0.88 -0.34 -10.37
N LEU A 99 -1.39 -0.85 -9.25
CA LEU A 99 -0.59 -1.58 -8.29
C LEU A 99 0.03 -2.84 -8.93
N LYS A 100 -0.75 -3.61 -9.70
CA LYS A 100 -0.25 -4.76 -10.45
C LYS A 100 0.86 -4.35 -11.40
N ALA A 101 0.66 -3.33 -12.22
CA ALA A 101 1.67 -2.86 -13.18
C ALA A 101 2.97 -2.40 -12.49
N ILE A 102 2.87 -1.82 -11.28
CA ILE A 102 4.04 -1.45 -10.48
C ILE A 102 4.76 -2.71 -9.95
N VAL A 103 4.01 -3.69 -9.45
CA VAL A 103 4.55 -4.96 -8.94
C VAL A 103 5.24 -5.74 -10.05
N ASP A 104 4.63 -5.83 -11.23
CA ASP A 104 5.15 -6.55 -12.40
C ASP A 104 6.50 -6.00 -12.91
N LEU A 105 6.88 -4.75 -12.56
CA LEU A 105 8.21 -4.21 -12.88
C LEU A 105 9.36 -4.89 -12.13
N VAL A 106 9.07 -5.48 -10.98
CA VAL A 106 10.07 -6.11 -10.10
C VAL A 106 9.88 -7.61 -10.04
N ILE A 107 8.63 -8.05 -9.98
CA ILE A 107 8.26 -9.45 -9.82
C ILE A 107 7.75 -9.97 -11.17
N LYS A 108 8.69 -10.23 -12.08
CA LYS A 108 8.37 -10.92 -13.33
C LYS A 108 8.25 -12.42 -13.07
N ASN A 109 7.03 -12.94 -12.93
CA ASN A 109 6.72 -14.36 -12.70
C ASN A 109 7.47 -15.01 -11.52
N GLY A 110 7.99 -14.20 -10.60
CA GLY A 110 8.77 -14.65 -9.47
C GLY A 110 7.92 -15.27 -8.36
N VAL A 111 8.52 -16.22 -7.68
CA VAL A 111 8.00 -16.78 -6.44
C VAL A 111 8.53 -15.92 -5.29
N ILE A 112 7.65 -15.52 -4.40
CA ILE A 112 7.97 -14.78 -3.18
C ILE A 112 8.09 -15.81 -2.06
N ASP A 113 9.27 -15.93 -1.48
CA ASP A 113 9.49 -16.86 -0.39
C ASP A 113 8.70 -16.47 0.85
N LEU A 114 8.71 -15.18 1.21
CA LEU A 114 8.11 -14.70 2.45
C LEU A 114 7.36 -13.39 2.25
N ALA A 115 6.07 -13.39 2.61
CA ALA A 115 5.23 -12.21 2.67
C ALA A 115 4.64 -12.05 4.08
N ALA A 116 4.30 -10.82 4.45
CA ALA A 116 3.62 -10.54 5.70
C ALA A 116 2.32 -9.77 5.44
N ILE A 117 1.30 -10.08 6.24
CA ILE A 117 0.01 -9.39 6.23
C ILE A 117 -0.23 -8.74 7.59
N ASP A 118 -0.63 -7.48 7.56
CA ASP A 118 -1.05 -6.76 8.76
C ASP A 118 -1.93 -5.57 8.39
N SER A 119 -2.47 -4.88 9.38
CA SER A 119 -3.30 -3.69 9.21
C SER A 119 -2.91 -2.56 10.14
N THR A 120 -3.07 -1.33 9.68
CA THR A 120 -2.81 -0.14 10.48
C THR A 120 -3.96 0.86 10.42
N GLY A 121 -4.22 1.54 11.52
CA GLY A 121 -5.07 2.72 11.55
C GLY A 121 -4.32 3.96 11.09
N LEU A 122 -5.02 4.84 10.38
CA LEU A 122 -4.56 6.18 10.05
C LEU A 122 -5.42 7.21 10.78
N GLU A 123 -4.80 8.29 11.22
CA GLU A 123 -5.52 9.40 11.85
C GLU A 123 -6.38 10.15 10.82
N THR A 124 -7.44 10.76 11.29
CA THR A 124 -8.23 11.71 10.51
C THR A 124 -7.96 13.11 11.03
N GLY A 125 -7.47 14.01 10.21
CA GLY A 125 -7.10 15.38 10.58
C GLY A 125 -8.26 16.30 11.02
N TYR A 126 -9.48 15.75 11.23
CA TYR A 126 -10.69 16.52 11.52
C TYR A 126 -11.20 16.38 12.94
N VAL A 127 -10.65 15.46 13.74
CA VAL A 127 -10.96 15.40 15.16
C VAL A 127 -9.79 16.04 15.89
N SER A 128 -9.97 17.26 16.40
CA SER A 128 -8.93 17.88 17.20
C SER A 128 -8.71 16.99 18.45
N ARG A 129 -7.45 16.74 18.79
CA ARG A 129 -7.08 15.99 20.01
C ARG A 129 -7.69 16.63 21.27
N TYR A 130 -7.84 17.94 21.25
CA TYR A 130 -8.52 18.70 22.30
C TYR A 130 -10.01 18.34 22.40
N PHE A 131 -10.71 18.28 21.28
CA PHE A 131 -12.13 17.92 21.23
C PHE A 131 -12.37 16.47 21.67
N ALA A 132 -11.50 15.54 21.25
CA ALA A 132 -11.54 14.16 21.70
C ALA A 132 -11.29 14.05 23.24
N ARG A 133 -10.31 14.79 23.78
CA ARG A 133 -10.02 14.84 25.22
C ARG A 133 -11.14 15.49 26.03
N ARG A 134 -11.79 16.53 25.51
CA ARG A 134 -12.90 17.22 26.18
C ARG A 134 -14.13 16.33 26.27
N ARG A 135 -14.45 15.58 25.22
CA ARG A 135 -15.52 14.57 25.25
C ARG A 135 -15.20 13.39 26.19
N ALA A 136 -13.95 12.96 26.24
CA ALA A 136 -13.51 11.90 27.15
C ALA A 136 -13.69 12.27 28.64
N LYS A 137 -13.63 13.56 28.98
CA LYS A 137 -13.89 14.03 30.38
C LYS A 137 -15.37 14.05 30.77
N GLY A 138 -16.29 13.97 29.78
CA GLY A 138 -17.73 14.10 30.00
C GLY A 138 -18.49 12.80 30.28
N GLY A 139 -17.85 11.63 30.22
CA GLY A 139 -18.49 10.35 30.52
C GLY A 139 -17.86 9.15 29.79
N LYS A 140 -17.90 7.96 30.41
CA LYS A 140 -17.27 6.73 29.91
C LYS A 140 -17.81 6.25 28.54
N THR A 141 -19.02 6.61 28.20
CA THR A 141 -19.69 6.21 26.93
C THR A 141 -19.27 7.04 25.73
N ASP A 142 -18.95 8.32 25.91
CA ASP A 142 -18.61 9.24 24.83
C ASP A 142 -17.19 9.02 24.26
N HIS A 143 -16.29 8.48 25.06
CA HIS A 143 -14.93 8.12 24.63
C HIS A 143 -14.95 7.03 23.56
N ILE A 144 -15.82 6.04 23.70
CA ILE A 144 -15.96 4.92 22.79
C ILE A 144 -16.56 5.37 21.45
N VAL A 145 -17.45 6.34 21.43
CA VAL A 145 -18.12 6.83 20.21
C VAL A 145 -17.22 7.70 19.37
N ALA A 146 -16.38 8.54 19.97
CA ALA A 146 -15.45 9.42 19.25
C ALA A 146 -14.32 8.66 18.52
N CYS A 147 -13.92 7.48 19.07
CA CYS A 147 -12.86 6.63 18.50
C CYS A 147 -13.38 5.52 17.59
N ARG A 148 -14.69 5.41 17.37
CA ARG A 148 -15.34 4.24 16.76
C ARG A 148 -15.05 4.04 15.26
N ARG A 149 -14.59 5.02 14.52
CA ARG A 149 -14.47 4.90 13.04
C ARG A 149 -13.23 5.62 12.52
N TRP A 150 -12.11 4.94 12.48
CA TRP A 150 -10.90 5.41 11.81
C TRP A 150 -10.67 4.67 10.49
N PRO A 151 -10.04 5.30 9.50
CA PRO A 151 -9.62 4.62 8.29
C PRO A 151 -8.53 3.59 8.62
N LYS A 152 -8.73 2.36 8.15
CA LYS A 152 -7.85 1.22 8.40
C LYS A 152 -7.35 0.70 7.06
N LEU A 153 -6.04 0.50 6.96
CA LEU A 153 -5.34 -0.02 5.78
C LEU A 153 -4.76 -1.39 6.12
N ALA A 154 -5.22 -2.45 5.45
CA ALA A 154 -4.63 -3.77 5.51
C ALA A 154 -3.80 -4.01 4.25
N VAL A 155 -2.58 -4.56 4.40
CA VAL A 155 -1.67 -4.83 3.28
C VAL A 155 -1.08 -6.23 3.35
N VAL A 156 -0.71 -6.78 2.19
CA VAL A 156 0.25 -7.87 2.06
C VAL A 156 1.51 -7.28 1.45
N CYS A 157 2.65 -7.44 2.09
CA CYS A 157 3.93 -6.98 1.58
C CYS A 157 4.98 -8.09 1.51
N VAL A 158 5.95 -7.93 0.63
CA VAL A 158 7.14 -8.78 0.53
C VAL A 158 8.12 -8.39 1.64
N CYS A 159 8.47 -9.31 2.52
CA CYS A 159 9.35 -9.03 3.66
C CYS A 159 10.72 -8.46 3.24
N LYS A 160 11.34 -9.03 2.21
CA LYS A 160 12.68 -8.63 1.75
C LYS A 160 12.75 -7.24 1.10
N THR A 161 11.70 -6.84 0.37
CA THR A 161 11.74 -5.61 -0.46
C THR A 161 10.82 -4.51 0.03
N HIS A 162 9.93 -4.78 1.00
CA HIS A 162 8.87 -3.88 1.47
C HIS A 162 7.86 -3.47 0.38
N LEU A 163 7.83 -4.21 -0.74
CA LEU A 163 6.88 -3.97 -1.81
C LEU A 163 5.50 -4.46 -1.41
N ILE A 164 4.49 -3.61 -1.54
CA ILE A 164 3.11 -3.97 -1.23
C ILE A 164 2.49 -4.67 -2.44
N LEU A 165 2.01 -5.91 -2.24
CA LEU A 165 1.35 -6.71 -3.26
C LEU A 165 -0.15 -6.40 -3.37
N SER A 166 -0.77 -6.18 -2.21
CA SER A 166 -2.20 -5.85 -2.13
C SER A 166 -2.47 -4.91 -0.97
N ALA A 167 -3.54 -4.14 -1.10
CA ALA A 167 -4.00 -3.23 -0.07
C ALA A 167 -5.52 -3.15 -0.06
N ILE A 168 -6.11 -3.30 1.12
CA ILE A 168 -7.56 -3.17 1.34
C ILE A 168 -7.81 -2.06 2.35
N THR A 169 -8.74 -1.20 2.02
CA THR A 169 -9.14 -0.10 2.89
C THR A 169 -10.46 -0.43 3.60
N THR A 170 -10.48 -0.27 4.90
CA THR A 170 -11.65 -0.55 5.76
C THR A 170 -11.85 0.55 6.80
N ARG A 171 -12.80 0.36 7.68
CA ARG A 171 -12.99 1.19 8.88
C ARG A 171 -12.68 0.37 10.13
N GLY A 172 -11.93 0.94 11.07
CA GLY A 172 -11.86 0.39 12.41
C GLY A 172 -13.19 0.60 13.18
N PRO A 173 -13.51 -0.28 14.13
CA PRO A 173 -12.76 -1.43 14.62
C PRO A 173 -13.16 -2.76 13.92
N THR A 174 -12.86 -2.92 12.64
CA THR A 174 -13.10 -4.21 11.96
C THR A 174 -12.04 -5.23 12.43
N PRO A 175 -12.41 -6.43 12.88
CA PRO A 175 -11.48 -7.48 13.27
C PRO A 175 -10.58 -7.91 12.12
N ASP A 176 -9.29 -8.14 12.40
CA ASP A 176 -8.29 -8.49 11.40
C ASP A 176 -8.52 -9.86 10.79
N VAL A 177 -9.01 -10.81 11.56
CA VAL A 177 -9.35 -12.17 11.11
C VAL A 177 -10.22 -12.17 9.85
N ASN A 178 -11.18 -11.25 9.74
CA ASN A 178 -12.07 -11.14 8.59
C ASN A 178 -11.42 -10.50 7.37
N GLN A 179 -10.26 -9.86 7.52
CA GLN A 179 -9.55 -9.20 6.43
C GLN A 179 -8.53 -10.10 5.73
N PHE A 180 -8.15 -11.24 6.34
CA PHE A 180 -7.11 -12.13 5.83
C PHE A 180 -7.34 -12.52 4.37
N ARG A 181 -8.43 -13.22 4.08
CA ARG A 181 -8.76 -13.68 2.72
C ARG A 181 -8.93 -12.53 1.74
N ARG A 182 -9.59 -11.46 2.17
CA ARG A 182 -9.83 -10.28 1.33
C ARG A 182 -8.54 -9.58 0.92
N THR A 183 -7.53 -9.57 1.79
CA THR A 183 -6.24 -8.93 1.53
C THR A 183 -5.28 -9.88 0.81
N LEU A 184 -5.29 -11.17 1.13
CA LEU A 184 -4.40 -12.14 0.52
C LEU A 184 -4.80 -12.46 -0.95
N LYS A 185 -6.08 -12.63 -1.25
CA LYS A 185 -6.55 -12.99 -2.59
C LYS A 185 -6.03 -12.07 -3.72
N PRO A 186 -6.09 -10.72 -3.62
CA PRO A 186 -5.53 -9.85 -4.66
C PRO A 186 -3.99 -9.90 -4.72
N ALA A 187 -3.29 -10.26 -3.64
CA ALA A 187 -1.85 -10.43 -3.66
C ALA A 187 -1.46 -11.65 -4.51
N LEU A 188 -2.18 -12.75 -4.36
CA LEU A 188 -1.96 -13.99 -5.11
C LEU A 188 -2.22 -13.85 -6.62
N GLN A 189 -3.04 -12.91 -7.03
CA GLN A 189 -3.24 -12.57 -8.44
C GLN A 189 -2.01 -11.86 -9.06
N LYS A 190 -1.07 -11.39 -8.24
CA LYS A 190 0.11 -10.64 -8.69
C LYS A 190 1.41 -11.42 -8.54
N ALA A 191 1.48 -12.35 -7.58
CA ALA A 191 2.69 -13.15 -7.33
C ALA A 191 2.35 -14.48 -6.64
N LYS A 192 3.17 -15.51 -6.86
CA LYS A 192 3.13 -16.75 -6.08
C LYS A 192 3.84 -16.51 -4.75
N ILE A 193 3.20 -16.88 -3.64
CA ILE A 193 3.74 -16.73 -2.28
C ILE A 193 3.93 -18.12 -1.68
N LYS A 194 5.09 -18.41 -1.09
CA LYS A 194 5.34 -19.67 -0.40
C LYS A 194 4.89 -19.64 1.06
N LYS A 195 5.28 -18.59 1.79
CA LYS A 195 4.97 -18.42 3.21
C LYS A 195 4.31 -17.07 3.47
N ILE A 196 3.30 -17.04 4.34
CA ILE A 196 2.60 -15.83 4.78
C ILE A 196 2.63 -15.71 6.31
N LEU A 197 3.13 -14.59 6.79
CA LEU A 197 3.18 -14.24 8.20
C LEU A 197 2.03 -13.33 8.57
N ALA A 198 1.39 -13.57 9.70
CA ALA A 198 0.36 -12.68 10.23
C ALA A 198 0.39 -12.64 11.76
N ASP A 199 -0.15 -11.57 12.35
CA ASP A 199 -0.35 -11.45 13.79
C ASP A 199 -1.41 -12.46 14.29
N ALA A 200 -1.37 -12.77 15.58
CA ALA A 200 -2.38 -13.58 16.27
C ALA A 200 -3.82 -13.05 16.11
N GLY A 201 -4.00 -11.76 15.78
CA GLY A 201 -5.29 -11.19 15.41
C GLY A 201 -5.94 -11.81 14.17
N TYR A 202 -5.14 -12.47 13.32
CA TYR A 202 -5.59 -13.17 12.11
C TYR A 202 -5.83 -14.68 12.35
N ASP A 203 -5.51 -15.21 13.55
CA ASP A 203 -5.65 -16.62 13.86
C ASP A 203 -7.09 -17.09 13.76
N SER A 204 -7.33 -18.05 12.88
CA SER A 204 -8.57 -18.83 12.80
C SER A 204 -8.33 -20.09 11.99
N HIS A 205 -9.10 -21.15 12.28
CA HIS A 205 -9.08 -22.37 11.48
C HIS A 205 -9.25 -22.08 9.99
N GLY A 206 -10.29 -21.33 9.63
CA GLY A 206 -10.59 -21.03 8.23
C GLY A 206 -9.52 -20.19 7.51
N ASN A 207 -8.74 -19.36 8.19
CA ASN A 207 -7.64 -18.62 7.56
C ASN A 207 -6.44 -19.52 7.28
N HIS A 208 -6.13 -20.44 8.19
CA HIS A 208 -5.10 -21.47 7.96
C HIS A 208 -5.48 -22.41 6.83
N GLU A 209 -6.71 -22.94 6.85
CA GLU A 209 -7.25 -23.81 5.81
C GLU A 209 -7.19 -23.13 4.43
N TYR A 210 -7.71 -21.90 4.33
CA TYR A 210 -7.63 -21.11 3.10
C TYR A 210 -6.19 -20.93 2.58
N ALA A 211 -5.25 -20.62 3.46
CA ALA A 211 -3.86 -20.44 3.04
C ALA A 211 -3.21 -21.79 2.64
N ARG A 212 -3.32 -22.80 3.49
CA ARG A 212 -2.59 -24.06 3.33
C ARG A 212 -3.25 -25.04 2.37
N GLU A 213 -4.57 -25.16 2.40
CA GLU A 213 -5.30 -26.12 1.59
C GLU A 213 -5.75 -25.54 0.25
N ASP A 214 -6.39 -24.37 0.26
CA ASP A 214 -6.89 -23.77 -0.98
C ASP A 214 -5.77 -23.13 -1.82
N GLN A 215 -4.84 -22.42 -1.17
CA GLN A 215 -3.81 -21.63 -1.87
C GLN A 215 -2.42 -22.28 -1.88
N LYS A 216 -2.21 -23.39 -1.14
CA LYS A 216 -0.93 -24.09 -1.00
C LYS A 216 0.19 -23.20 -0.47
N ILE A 217 -0.14 -22.31 0.48
CA ILE A 217 0.77 -21.36 1.11
C ILE A 217 0.94 -21.75 2.58
N GLU A 218 2.16 -21.84 3.04
CA GLU A 218 2.44 -22.05 4.46
C GLU A 218 2.07 -20.78 5.25
N SER A 219 1.10 -20.90 6.16
CA SER A 219 0.69 -19.83 7.05
C SER A 219 1.35 -19.95 8.41
N ILE A 220 2.07 -18.93 8.85
CA ILE A 220 2.69 -18.85 10.17
C ILE A 220 1.98 -17.72 10.94
N ILE A 221 1.00 -18.13 11.76
CA ILE A 221 0.15 -17.24 12.55
C ILE A 221 0.10 -17.78 13.97
N PRO A 222 0.57 -17.06 14.99
CA PRO A 222 0.55 -17.54 16.36
C PRO A 222 -0.87 -17.90 16.80
N ALA A 223 -1.02 -19.08 17.40
CA ALA A 223 -2.31 -19.52 17.91
C ALA A 223 -2.78 -18.60 19.03
N LYS A 224 -3.94 -17.97 18.86
CA LYS A 224 -4.57 -17.13 19.86
C LYS A 224 -5.25 -18.04 20.88
N HIS A 225 -4.74 -18.03 22.11
CA HIS A 225 -5.46 -18.65 23.22
C HIS A 225 -6.73 -17.84 23.45
N GLY A 226 -7.89 -18.48 23.28
CA GLY A 226 -9.18 -17.93 23.69
C GLY A 226 -9.22 -17.62 25.19
N ARG A 227 -10.34 -17.18 25.72
CA ARG A 227 -10.56 -17.16 27.18
C ARG A 227 -10.20 -18.53 27.71
N PRO A 228 -9.41 -18.63 28.81
CA PRO A 228 -9.09 -19.92 29.41
C PRO A 228 -10.39 -20.71 29.57
N SER A 229 -10.52 -21.81 28.85
CA SER A 229 -11.63 -22.70 29.07
C SER A 229 -11.44 -23.29 30.47
N LYS A 230 -12.51 -23.36 31.26
CA LYS A 230 -12.52 -23.97 32.58
C LYS A 230 -11.95 -25.41 32.59
N TYR A 231 -11.81 -26.00 31.41
CA TYR A 231 -11.43 -27.40 31.17
C TYR A 231 -10.14 -27.58 30.34
N GLY A 232 -9.39 -26.50 30.06
CA GLY A 232 -8.09 -26.63 29.37
C GLY A 232 -8.12 -27.37 28.02
N LEU A 233 -9.24 -27.36 27.31
CA LEU A 233 -9.43 -28.14 26.09
C LEU A 233 -8.43 -27.69 25.01
N PRO A 234 -7.73 -28.63 24.34
CA PRO A 234 -6.80 -28.34 23.27
C PRO A 234 -7.52 -27.68 22.09
N LEU A 235 -6.80 -26.88 21.33
CA LEU A 235 -7.33 -26.31 20.08
C LEU A 235 -7.77 -27.43 19.15
N LYS A 236 -9.00 -27.40 18.67
CA LYS A 236 -9.56 -28.45 17.79
C LYS A 236 -9.00 -28.44 16.37
N SER A 237 -8.35 -27.33 15.94
CA SER A 237 -7.88 -27.16 14.58
C SER A 237 -6.45 -27.68 14.41
N LYS A 238 -6.24 -28.59 13.44
CA LYS A 238 -4.94 -29.18 13.07
C LYS A 238 -3.83 -28.13 12.94
N TYR A 239 -4.08 -27.06 12.16
CA TYR A 239 -3.05 -26.05 11.90
C TYR A 239 -2.81 -25.12 13.09
N ARG A 240 -3.83 -24.86 13.91
CA ARG A 240 -3.66 -24.09 15.14
C ARG A 240 -2.91 -24.90 16.21
N GLN A 241 -3.10 -26.23 16.25
CA GLN A 241 -2.28 -27.14 17.08
C GLN A 241 -0.84 -27.12 16.60
N LEU A 242 -0.59 -27.24 15.29
CA LEU A 242 0.74 -27.13 14.70
C LEU A 242 1.45 -25.84 15.11
N MET A 243 0.74 -24.69 15.13
CA MET A 243 1.29 -23.43 15.57
C MET A 243 1.58 -23.36 17.09
N GLN A 244 1.13 -24.32 17.88
CA GLN A 244 1.50 -24.45 19.30
C GLN A 244 2.71 -25.37 19.50
N THR A 245 2.79 -26.45 18.73
CA THR A 245 3.81 -27.50 18.91
C THR A 245 5.06 -27.28 18.07
N ASP A 246 4.89 -26.75 16.85
CA ASP A 246 5.97 -26.55 15.88
C ASP A 246 5.89 -25.14 15.25
N PHE A 247 6.14 -24.13 16.08
CA PHE A 247 6.09 -22.74 15.65
C PHE A 247 7.47 -22.23 15.22
N ASP A 248 7.61 -21.94 13.91
CA ASP A 248 8.82 -21.36 13.34
C ASP A 248 9.02 -19.90 13.79
N LYS A 249 9.66 -19.73 14.96
CA LYS A 249 9.92 -18.41 15.58
C LYS A 249 10.88 -17.56 14.77
N GLU A 250 11.85 -18.18 14.09
CA GLU A 250 12.86 -17.48 13.30
C GLU A 250 12.21 -16.82 12.08
N THR A 251 11.51 -17.59 11.26
CA THR A 251 10.76 -17.06 10.12
C THR A 251 9.71 -16.04 10.58
N TYR A 252 8.97 -16.34 11.65
CA TYR A 252 7.98 -15.42 12.20
C TYR A 252 8.58 -14.08 12.65
N GLY A 253 9.83 -14.11 13.14
CA GLY A 253 10.57 -12.91 13.46
C GLY A 253 10.62 -11.88 12.33
N GLN A 254 10.48 -12.30 11.06
CA GLN A 254 10.41 -11.38 9.91
C GLN A 254 9.07 -10.64 9.77
N ARG A 255 8.06 -10.93 10.57
CA ARG A 255 6.75 -10.23 10.55
C ARG A 255 6.88 -8.72 10.75
N TRP A 256 7.85 -8.27 11.56
CA TRP A 256 8.06 -6.84 11.78
C TRP A 256 8.32 -6.02 10.49
N GLN A 257 8.64 -6.67 9.37
CA GLN A 257 8.84 -6.00 8.09
C GLN A 257 7.56 -5.28 7.61
N VAL A 258 6.37 -5.80 7.91
CA VAL A 258 5.13 -5.10 7.57
C VAL A 258 4.90 -3.85 8.43
N GLU A 259 5.35 -3.88 9.69
CA GLU A 259 5.33 -2.69 10.56
C GLU A 259 6.29 -1.62 10.02
N THR A 260 7.45 -2.05 9.48
CA THR A 260 8.38 -1.16 8.77
C THR A 260 7.70 -0.50 7.57
N VAL A 261 6.95 -1.25 6.76
CA VAL A 261 6.17 -0.70 5.63
C VAL A 261 5.20 0.38 6.13
N PHE A 262 4.45 0.14 7.20
CA PHE A 262 3.55 1.14 7.76
C PHE A 262 4.29 2.37 8.31
N SER A 263 5.41 2.15 8.97
CA SER A 263 6.29 3.24 9.44
C SER A 263 6.82 4.07 8.26
N MET A 264 7.23 3.43 7.17
CA MET A 264 7.66 4.10 5.94
C MET A 264 6.54 4.95 5.33
N ILE A 265 5.32 4.40 5.20
CA ILE A 265 4.15 5.13 4.70
C ILE A 265 3.86 6.34 5.59
N LYS A 266 3.74 6.16 6.90
CA LYS A 266 3.40 7.23 7.84
C LYS A 266 4.47 8.33 7.89
N ARG A 267 5.74 7.97 7.92
CA ARG A 267 6.85 8.93 7.95
C ARG A 267 7.01 9.69 6.65
N ASN A 268 6.87 9.01 5.50
CA ASN A 268 7.14 9.65 4.21
C ASN A 268 5.91 10.35 3.61
N PHE A 269 4.69 9.90 3.91
CA PHE A 269 3.46 10.43 3.26
C PHE A 269 2.44 10.99 4.25
N GLY A 270 2.69 10.86 5.56
CA GLY A 270 1.85 11.36 6.64
C GLY A 270 1.11 10.26 7.38
N SER A 271 0.93 10.45 8.69
CA SER A 271 0.19 9.53 9.57
C SER A 271 -1.32 9.73 9.54
N ALA A 272 -1.77 10.86 9.00
CA ALA A 272 -3.17 11.24 8.92
C ALA A 272 -3.65 11.39 7.47
N VAL A 273 -4.88 10.95 7.19
CA VAL A 273 -5.56 11.22 5.93
C VAL A 273 -6.26 12.59 5.99
N ARG A 274 -6.12 13.38 4.93
CA ARG A 274 -6.69 14.73 4.82
C ARG A 274 -8.14 14.72 4.36
N ALA A 275 -8.58 13.63 3.74
CA ALA A 275 -9.92 13.52 3.20
C ALA A 275 -10.98 13.40 4.30
N ARG A 276 -12.10 14.15 4.18
CA ARG A 276 -13.20 14.13 5.15
C ARG A 276 -14.11 12.92 4.98
N ARG A 277 -14.45 12.58 3.71
CA ARG A 277 -15.39 11.52 3.41
C ARG A 277 -14.70 10.18 3.30
N TYR A 278 -15.30 9.11 3.78
CA TYR A 278 -14.77 7.75 3.81
C TYR A 278 -14.19 7.29 2.46
N TRP A 279 -14.94 7.37 1.39
CA TRP A 279 -14.46 6.97 0.06
C TRP A 279 -13.28 7.80 -0.45
N SER A 280 -13.16 9.04 0.02
CA SER A 280 -12.00 9.88 -0.29
C SER A 280 -10.80 9.48 0.56
N GLN A 281 -11.01 9.06 1.82
CA GLN A 281 -9.98 8.49 2.68
C GLN A 281 -9.43 7.18 2.08
N CYS A 282 -10.32 6.29 1.61
CA CYS A 282 -9.91 5.06 0.94
C CYS A 282 -9.04 5.34 -0.29
N ARG A 283 -9.41 6.31 -1.12
CA ARG A 283 -8.61 6.71 -2.29
C ARG A 283 -7.27 7.30 -1.89
N GLU A 284 -7.23 8.10 -0.83
CA GLU A 284 -5.99 8.68 -0.33
C GLU A 284 -5.03 7.61 0.19
N MET A 285 -5.52 6.63 0.95
CA MET A 285 -4.74 5.47 1.41
C MET A 285 -4.19 4.64 0.23
N MET A 286 -5.04 4.35 -0.77
CA MET A 286 -4.58 3.63 -1.96
C MET A 286 -3.51 4.42 -2.73
N LEU A 287 -3.63 5.73 -2.80
CA LEU A 287 -2.63 6.58 -3.44
C LEU A 287 -1.31 6.60 -2.64
N MET A 288 -1.36 6.53 -1.30
CA MET A 288 -0.17 6.36 -0.46
C MET A 288 0.55 5.03 -0.77
N VAL A 289 -0.21 3.94 -0.92
CA VAL A 289 0.32 2.61 -1.30
C VAL A 289 1.00 2.66 -2.68
N LEU A 290 0.35 3.23 -3.69
CA LEU A 290 0.93 3.36 -5.03
C LEU A 290 2.20 4.20 -5.02
N THR A 291 2.19 5.32 -4.28
CA THR A 291 3.36 6.21 -4.13
C THR A 291 4.50 5.52 -3.39
N HIS A 292 4.19 4.73 -2.34
CA HIS A 292 5.15 3.93 -1.61
C HIS A 292 5.87 2.94 -2.54
N ASN A 293 5.12 2.15 -3.27
CA ASN A 293 5.70 1.16 -4.18
C ASN A 293 6.56 1.81 -5.27
N LEU A 294 6.11 2.91 -5.88
CA LEU A 294 6.91 3.66 -6.85
C LEU A 294 8.24 4.13 -6.25
N ALA A 295 8.22 4.63 -5.02
CA ALA A 295 9.41 5.14 -4.36
C ALA A 295 10.38 4.02 -3.92
N VAL A 296 9.85 2.87 -3.49
CA VAL A 296 10.63 1.67 -3.12
C VAL A 296 11.31 1.06 -4.34
N ILE A 297 10.57 0.86 -5.43
CA ILE A 297 11.12 0.26 -6.66
C ILE A 297 12.30 1.05 -7.22
N LEU A 298 12.21 2.36 -7.19
CA LEU A 298 13.29 3.22 -7.66
C LEU A 298 14.55 3.06 -6.83
N PHE A 299 14.40 2.89 -5.52
CA PHE A 299 15.52 2.64 -4.62
C PHE A 299 16.14 1.25 -4.83
N VAL A 300 15.32 0.21 -4.95
CA VAL A 300 15.78 -1.16 -5.22
C VAL A 300 16.55 -1.22 -6.54
N LYS A 301 16.07 -0.55 -7.58
CA LYS A 301 16.81 -0.46 -8.86
C LYS A 301 18.15 0.27 -8.70
N GLU A 302 18.19 1.37 -7.97
CA GLU A 302 19.44 2.11 -7.71
C GLU A 302 20.48 1.24 -6.98
N LEU A 303 20.05 0.45 -5.99
CA LEU A 303 20.93 -0.49 -5.29
C LEU A 303 21.41 -1.59 -6.23
N PHE A 304 20.54 -2.12 -7.08
CA PHE A 304 20.91 -3.17 -8.04
C PHE A 304 21.96 -2.65 -9.04
N TYR A 305 21.76 -1.44 -9.57
CA TYR A 305 22.75 -0.82 -10.46
C TYR A 305 24.09 -0.51 -9.79
N ARG A 306 24.10 -0.17 -8.49
CA ARG A 306 25.35 0.08 -7.74
C ARG A 306 26.09 -1.19 -7.34
N ALA A 307 25.39 -2.32 -7.25
CA ALA A 307 25.96 -3.61 -6.85
C ALA A 307 26.48 -4.44 -8.05
N LEU A 308 26.20 -4.02 -9.27
CA LEU A 308 26.67 -4.70 -10.47
C LEU A 308 28.02 -4.13 -10.93
N PRO A 309 28.96 -4.98 -11.37
CA PRO A 309 30.19 -4.51 -12.03
C PRO A 309 29.83 -3.73 -13.31
N GLU A 310 30.63 -2.71 -13.64
CA GLU A 310 30.36 -1.77 -14.75
C GLU A 310 30.08 -2.47 -16.08
N THR A 311 30.73 -3.59 -16.35
CA THR A 311 30.51 -4.42 -17.54
C THR A 311 29.10 -4.99 -17.66
N LEU A 312 28.49 -5.36 -16.53
CA LEU A 312 27.11 -5.88 -16.51
C LEU A 312 26.07 -4.76 -16.59
N ILE A 313 26.40 -3.57 -16.08
CA ILE A 313 25.58 -2.37 -16.19
C ILE A 313 25.39 -1.97 -17.65
N ILE A 314 26.46 -2.05 -18.44
CA ILE A 314 26.45 -1.73 -19.89
C ILE A 314 25.56 -2.73 -20.65
N LEU A 315 25.65 -4.03 -20.37
CA LEU A 315 24.84 -5.08 -21.00
C LEU A 315 23.34 -4.90 -20.68
N ILE A 316 23.02 -4.60 -19.44
CA ILE A 316 21.64 -4.34 -19.01
C ILE A 316 21.12 -3.01 -19.61
N TYR A 317 21.98 -1.99 -19.72
CA TYR A 317 21.64 -0.72 -20.37
C TYR A 317 21.25 -0.91 -21.83
N TYR A 318 21.99 -1.73 -22.59
CA TYR A 318 21.67 -2.04 -23.97
C TYR A 318 20.39 -2.89 -24.13
N GLN A 319 20.13 -3.87 -23.26
CA GLN A 319 18.86 -4.64 -23.26
C GLN A 319 17.62 -3.79 -22.92
N PHE A 320 17.79 -2.64 -22.25
CA PHE A 320 16.68 -1.74 -21.92
C PHE A 320 16.62 -0.48 -22.78
N LYS A 321 17.58 -0.27 -23.70
CA LYS A 321 17.60 0.86 -24.64
C LYS A 321 16.53 0.71 -25.72
N ASP A 322 16.22 -0.52 -26.12
CA ASP A 322 15.18 -0.83 -27.13
C ASP A 322 13.75 -0.79 -26.56
N VAL A 323 13.58 -0.32 -25.33
CA VAL A 323 12.29 -0.13 -24.65
C VAL A 323 12.05 1.36 -24.31
N ASN A 324 12.79 2.27 -24.96
CA ASN A 324 12.56 3.73 -24.79
C ASN A 324 11.60 4.28 -25.84
#